data_d859c50afc0b2534d0d11c3f3ca57743
#
_entry.id   d859c50afc0b2534d0d11c3f3ca57743
#
_cell.length_a   1.000
_cell.length_b   1.000
_cell.length_c   1.000
_cell.angle_alpha   90.00
_cell.angle_beta   90.00
_cell.angle_gamma   90.00
#
_symmetry.space_group_name_H-M   'P 1'
#
loop_
_entity.id
_entity.type
_entity.pdbx_description
1 polymer ?
#
loop_
_entity_poly.entity_id
_entity_poly.type
_entity_poly.pdbx_seq_one_letter_code
_entity_poly.pdbx_strand_id
1 'polypeptide(L)'
;MALKAFSSEVDTGSRQENAPSQSWLIVADDLTGAADCAIAFGRRGRAAAVTWGEVTDASGYRLPVLAYDAASRGLSAAAAAVRHADVLTRLCQPGRILFKKIDSTLRGQPAAETAAALAHLKSRSGPAFGVFAPAFPATGRTTIDGRILVKGRPLEEAEVWRRDHTYSNADLVDVLATAGIRGEKVKLAAVRGGDLKATFARLAGEGDVVAACDAETEHDLHLIAEASLHASPATFFIGSAGLAHALAGLEVSHAVEPLRIPTSASGTLIVVGSLAGASRTAARRLEATGTVVHFPVAPETLLNDGAGRAALAADVMERLAGGGDALVEIMMDDHPDMSLGPQLAKGLADALEAVAPAIGAFAATGGETAAALLSRFGVNGIRLADEIEPGVSLGLTLGRLSVPIATKAGAFGDEHSLIRISERLRAVRTRGSFI
;
A
#
# COMPACT_ATOMS: atom_id res chain seq x y z
N MET A 1 26.36 4.06 -4.62
CA MET A 1 26.88 4.16 -3.24
C MET A 1 26.01 3.23 -2.39
N ALA A 2 26.57 2.12 -1.94
CA ALA A 2 25.82 1.02 -1.32
C ALA A 2 25.20 1.48 0.01
N LEU A 3 23.94 1.09 0.23
CA LEU A 3 23.27 1.21 1.53
C LEU A 3 24.13 0.49 2.58
N LYS A 4 24.71 1.25 3.51
CA LYS A 4 25.36 0.64 4.68
C LYS A 4 24.29 -0.08 5.50
N ALA A 5 24.51 -1.37 5.73
CA ALA A 5 23.71 -2.22 6.57
C ALA A 5 23.54 -1.59 7.96
N PHE A 6 22.30 -1.47 8.43
CA PHE A 6 22.01 -1.23 9.83
C PHE A 6 22.18 -2.54 10.60
N SER A 7 23.38 -2.80 11.12
CA SER A 7 23.55 -3.78 12.20
C SER A 7 23.39 -3.03 13.52
N SER A 8 22.24 -3.14 14.16
CA SER A 8 22.14 -2.88 15.58
C SER A 8 22.61 -4.13 16.32
N GLU A 9 23.78 -4.07 16.94
CA GLU A 9 24.16 -5.03 17.99
C GLU A 9 23.14 -4.89 19.13
N VAL A 10 22.31 -5.91 19.29
CA VAL A 10 21.42 -6.04 20.44
C VAL A 10 22.19 -6.78 21.54
N ASP A 11 22.46 -6.05 22.61
CA ASP A 11 23.03 -6.57 23.84
C ASP A 11 22.09 -7.63 24.46
N THR A 12 22.65 -8.79 24.80
CA THR A 12 21.94 -9.96 25.27
C THR A 12 21.69 -9.88 26.78
N GLY A 13 20.55 -9.30 27.14
CA GLY A 13 20.02 -9.35 28.50
C GLY A 13 18.70 -10.12 28.58
N SER A 14 18.71 -11.27 29.25
CA SER A 14 17.56 -12.13 29.66
C SER A 14 16.80 -12.90 28.58
N ARG A 15 17.04 -14.23 28.56
CA ARG A 15 16.29 -15.24 27.83
C ARG A 15 14.85 -15.35 28.37
N GLN A 16 13.88 -14.74 27.69
CA GLN A 16 12.58 -15.32 27.50
C GLN A 16 12.63 -16.04 26.15
N GLU A 17 12.26 -17.32 26.12
CA GLU A 17 12.09 -18.11 24.90
C GLU A 17 10.94 -17.51 24.09
N ASN A 18 11.24 -16.50 23.26
CA ASN A 18 10.32 -15.97 22.29
C ASN A 18 10.24 -16.95 21.12
N ALA A 19 9.06 -17.45 20.83
CA ALA A 19 8.78 -18.11 19.56
C ALA A 19 9.34 -17.23 18.43
N PRO A 20 10.02 -17.81 17.40
CA PRO A 20 10.63 -17.01 16.35
C PRO A 20 9.56 -16.15 15.69
N SER A 21 9.71 -14.84 15.80
CA SER A 21 8.77 -13.90 15.22
C SER A 21 8.74 -14.07 13.70
N GLN A 22 7.53 -14.24 13.13
CA GLN A 22 7.33 -14.51 11.70
C GLN A 22 7.85 -13.35 10.84
N SER A 23 8.42 -13.68 9.68
CA SER A 23 8.83 -12.69 8.69
C SER A 23 7.85 -12.67 7.53
N TRP A 24 7.55 -11.47 7.01
CA TRP A 24 6.53 -11.26 5.99
C TRP A 24 7.12 -10.69 4.71
N LEU A 25 6.66 -11.21 3.58
CA LEU A 25 6.82 -10.58 2.27
C LEU A 25 5.43 -10.18 1.78
N ILE A 26 5.21 -8.89 1.61
CA ILE A 26 3.98 -8.33 1.02
C ILE A 26 4.30 -7.93 -0.41
N VAL A 27 3.60 -8.50 -1.41
CA VAL A 27 3.75 -8.09 -2.82
C VAL A 27 2.45 -7.44 -3.27
N ALA A 28 2.52 -6.16 -3.59
CA ALA A 28 1.37 -5.33 -3.96
C ALA A 28 1.42 -4.91 -5.43
N ASP A 29 0.27 -4.56 -5.97
CA ASP A 29 0.10 -4.03 -7.32
C ASP A 29 0.34 -2.51 -7.39
N ASP A 30 0.33 -1.81 -6.22
CA ASP A 30 0.64 -0.38 -6.10
C ASP A 30 1.32 -0.02 -4.78
N LEU A 31 2.01 1.13 -4.78
CA LEU A 31 2.80 1.64 -3.65
C LEU A 31 1.96 1.90 -2.40
N THR A 32 0.81 2.56 -2.55
CA THR A 32 -0.03 2.93 -1.40
C THR A 32 -0.60 1.71 -0.71
N GLY A 33 -0.99 0.70 -1.50
CA GLY A 33 -1.45 -0.57 -0.96
C GLY A 33 -0.34 -1.37 -0.27
N ALA A 34 0.89 -1.34 -0.79
CA ALA A 34 2.05 -1.95 -0.14
C ALA A 34 2.29 -1.33 1.23
N ALA A 35 2.28 0.01 1.30
CA ALA A 35 2.49 0.76 2.54
C ALA A 35 1.37 0.50 3.56
N ASP A 36 0.11 0.50 3.13
CA ASP A 36 -1.08 0.29 3.95
C ASP A 36 -1.10 -1.11 4.61
N CYS A 37 -0.64 -2.15 3.91
CA CYS A 37 -0.50 -3.46 4.52
C CYS A 37 0.70 -3.57 5.46
N ALA A 38 1.84 -2.99 5.10
CA ALA A 38 3.05 -3.14 5.89
C ALA A 38 2.99 -2.34 7.20
N ILE A 39 2.30 -1.18 7.22
CA ILE A 39 2.16 -0.38 8.43
C ILE A 39 1.34 -1.09 9.52
N ALA A 40 0.45 -2.01 9.16
CA ALA A 40 -0.27 -2.82 10.12
C ALA A 40 0.67 -3.53 11.10
N PHE A 41 1.77 -4.07 10.58
CA PHE A 41 2.84 -4.70 11.37
C PHE A 41 3.74 -3.66 12.03
N GLY A 42 4.03 -2.54 11.36
CA GLY A 42 4.82 -1.43 11.90
C GLY A 42 4.25 -0.90 13.21
N ARG A 43 2.94 -0.74 13.30
CA ARG A 43 2.22 -0.32 14.52
C ARG A 43 2.31 -1.32 15.67
N ARG A 44 2.71 -2.57 15.39
CA ARG A 44 2.99 -3.61 16.40
C ARG A 44 4.46 -3.66 16.79
N GLY A 45 5.26 -2.66 16.41
CA GLY A 45 6.69 -2.58 16.72
C GLY A 45 7.57 -3.43 15.81
N ARG A 46 7.02 -3.96 14.70
CA ARG A 46 7.81 -4.69 13.71
C ARG A 46 8.47 -3.71 12.75
N ALA A 47 9.78 -3.84 12.52
CA ALA A 47 10.44 -3.03 11.52
C ALA A 47 9.86 -3.36 10.13
N ALA A 48 9.19 -2.38 9.52
CA ALA A 48 8.51 -2.51 8.25
C ALA A 48 8.99 -1.47 7.24
N ALA A 49 9.16 -1.88 5.99
CA ALA A 49 9.48 -0.97 4.90
C ALA A 49 8.78 -1.37 3.61
N VAL A 50 8.57 -0.36 2.75
CA VAL A 50 8.10 -0.53 1.38
C VAL A 50 9.24 -0.18 0.44
N THR A 51 9.39 -0.95 -0.65
CA THR A 51 10.35 -0.68 -1.73
C THR A 51 9.71 -0.95 -3.09
N TRP A 52 10.35 -0.50 -4.16
CA TRP A 52 9.93 -0.65 -5.55
C TRP A 52 11.14 -0.58 -6.49
N GLY A 53 10.91 -0.77 -7.79
CA GLY A 53 11.94 -0.64 -8.82
C GLY A 53 12.83 -1.88 -8.95
N GLU A 54 14.07 -1.69 -9.38
CA GLU A 54 15.00 -2.81 -9.57
C GLU A 54 15.46 -3.39 -8.22
N VAL A 55 15.14 -4.65 -7.99
CA VAL A 55 15.65 -5.42 -6.86
C VAL A 55 16.92 -6.12 -7.30
N THR A 56 18.05 -5.58 -6.93
CA THR A 56 19.35 -6.13 -7.28
C THR A 56 19.79 -7.29 -6.38
N ASP A 57 19.36 -7.28 -5.10
CA ASP A 57 19.68 -8.32 -4.13
C ASP A 57 18.73 -8.28 -2.92
N ALA A 58 18.24 -9.45 -2.51
CA ALA A 58 17.42 -9.62 -1.31
C ALA A 58 18.22 -9.47 0.01
N SER A 59 19.54 -9.56 -0.03
CA SER A 59 20.39 -9.49 1.18
C SER A 59 20.34 -8.14 1.89
N GLY A 60 20.03 -7.04 1.17
CA GLY A 60 19.84 -5.71 1.73
C GLY A 60 18.52 -5.51 2.49
N TYR A 61 17.56 -6.43 2.35
CA TYR A 61 16.19 -6.28 2.88
C TYR A 61 15.86 -7.30 3.96
N ARG A 62 16.72 -7.45 4.96
CA ARG A 62 16.52 -8.37 6.11
C ARG A 62 15.49 -7.89 7.13
N LEU A 63 14.53 -7.06 6.73
CA LEU A 63 13.49 -6.59 7.64
C LEU A 63 12.46 -7.70 7.93
N PRO A 64 11.92 -7.73 9.14
CA PRO A 64 10.83 -8.64 9.49
C PRO A 64 9.63 -8.50 8.58
N VAL A 65 9.32 -7.29 8.12
CA VAL A 65 8.23 -7.02 7.21
C VAL A 65 8.75 -6.21 6.02
N LEU A 66 8.78 -6.85 4.87
CA LEU A 66 9.14 -6.21 3.60
C LEU A 66 7.92 -6.18 2.69
N ALA A 67 7.51 -4.98 2.28
CA ALA A 67 6.52 -4.80 1.23
C ALA A 67 7.20 -4.36 -0.06
N TYR A 68 6.72 -4.87 -1.18
CA TYR A 68 7.20 -4.53 -2.51
C TYR A 68 6.06 -4.11 -3.41
N ASP A 69 6.17 -2.91 -3.98
CA ASP A 69 5.28 -2.44 -5.03
C ASP A 69 5.77 -2.96 -6.38
N ALA A 70 4.99 -3.85 -6.98
CA ALA A 70 5.28 -4.40 -8.30
C ALA A 70 4.88 -3.44 -9.44
N ALA A 71 4.19 -2.35 -9.15
CA ALA A 71 3.67 -1.40 -10.13
C ALA A 71 2.92 -2.11 -11.28
N SER A 72 2.08 -3.10 -10.95
CA SER A 72 1.42 -3.99 -11.91
C SER A 72 -0.02 -3.64 -12.19
N ARG A 73 -0.62 -2.67 -11.47
CA ARG A 73 -2.04 -2.35 -11.56
C ARG A 73 -2.51 -2.04 -12.97
N GLY A 74 -1.75 -1.27 -13.74
CA GLY A 74 -2.08 -0.90 -15.12
C GLY A 74 -1.62 -1.89 -16.19
N LEU A 75 -1.04 -3.04 -15.81
CA LEU A 75 -0.53 -4.03 -16.74
C LEU A 75 -1.62 -5.00 -17.21
N SER A 76 -1.36 -5.66 -18.36
CA SER A 76 -2.17 -6.81 -18.76
C SER A 76 -1.98 -7.98 -17.78
N ALA A 77 -2.93 -8.92 -17.73
CA ALA A 77 -2.87 -10.09 -16.86
C ALA A 77 -1.56 -10.88 -17.01
N ALA A 78 -1.13 -11.11 -18.26
CA ALA A 78 0.12 -11.82 -18.53
C ALA A 78 1.36 -11.05 -18.03
N ALA A 79 1.42 -9.74 -18.25
CA ALA A 79 2.54 -8.91 -17.81
C ALA A 79 2.58 -8.78 -16.27
N ALA A 80 1.43 -8.66 -15.61
CA ALA A 80 1.32 -8.63 -14.17
C ALA A 80 1.79 -9.94 -13.53
N ALA A 81 1.36 -11.10 -14.08
CA ALA A 81 1.79 -12.41 -13.61
C ALA A 81 3.31 -12.59 -13.73
N VAL A 82 3.90 -12.23 -14.87
CA VAL A 82 5.37 -12.29 -15.07
C VAL A 82 6.10 -11.38 -14.07
N ARG A 83 5.61 -10.17 -13.86
CA ARG A 83 6.19 -9.22 -12.90
C ARG A 83 6.16 -9.77 -11.47
N HIS A 84 5.02 -10.34 -11.06
CA HIS A 84 4.90 -10.96 -9.73
C HIS A 84 5.78 -12.20 -9.58
N ALA A 85 5.87 -13.07 -10.59
CA ALA A 85 6.74 -14.24 -10.57
C ALA A 85 8.22 -13.84 -10.40
N ASP A 86 8.66 -12.80 -11.09
CA ASP A 86 10.02 -12.27 -10.97
C ASP A 86 10.31 -11.72 -9.56
N VAL A 87 9.41 -10.91 -9.01
CA VAL A 87 9.51 -10.38 -7.64
C VAL A 87 9.57 -11.51 -6.62
N LEU A 88 8.69 -12.51 -6.74
CA LEU A 88 8.65 -13.65 -5.84
C LEU A 88 9.93 -14.48 -5.90
N THR A 89 10.48 -14.69 -7.12
CA THR A 89 11.75 -15.41 -7.30
C THR A 89 12.90 -14.72 -6.59
N ARG A 90 12.93 -13.41 -6.57
CA ARG A 90 14.00 -12.61 -5.95
C ARG A 90 13.81 -12.42 -4.44
N LEU A 91 12.57 -12.21 -3.96
CA LEU A 91 12.31 -11.76 -2.60
C LEU A 91 11.66 -12.79 -1.67
N CYS A 92 10.99 -13.82 -2.22
CA CYS A 92 10.33 -14.85 -1.40
C CYS A 92 11.36 -15.85 -0.88
N GLN A 93 11.91 -15.55 0.28
CA GLN A 93 12.89 -16.40 0.96
C GLN A 93 12.19 -17.47 1.81
N PRO A 94 12.84 -18.64 2.09
CA PRO A 94 12.33 -19.61 3.02
C PRO A 94 12.06 -18.99 4.40
N GLY A 95 10.94 -19.36 5.01
CA GLY A 95 10.53 -18.87 6.34
C GLY A 95 9.79 -17.52 6.32
N ARG A 96 9.62 -16.88 5.16
CA ARG A 96 8.73 -15.72 5.00
C ARG A 96 7.33 -16.17 4.62
N ILE A 97 6.33 -15.61 5.31
CA ILE A 97 4.92 -15.74 4.94
C ILE A 97 4.64 -14.76 3.81
N LEU A 98 4.04 -15.26 2.73
CA LEU A 98 3.64 -14.43 1.60
C LEU A 98 2.27 -13.82 1.83
N PHE A 99 2.18 -12.51 1.69
CA PHE A 99 0.93 -11.76 1.59
C PHE A 99 0.85 -11.11 0.20
N LYS A 100 -0.09 -11.58 -0.63
CA LYS A 100 -0.44 -10.94 -1.90
C LYS A 100 -1.44 -9.82 -1.63
N LYS A 101 -0.98 -8.59 -1.64
CA LYS A 101 -1.85 -7.43 -1.51
C LYS A 101 -2.59 -7.18 -2.82
N ILE A 102 -3.90 -7.01 -2.70
CA ILE A 102 -4.78 -6.64 -3.81
C ILE A 102 -5.58 -5.38 -3.48
N ASP A 103 -6.07 -4.71 -4.50
CA ASP A 103 -7.05 -3.63 -4.31
C ASP A 103 -8.38 -4.18 -3.78
N SER A 104 -8.94 -3.58 -2.72
CA SER A 104 -10.22 -4.01 -2.12
C SER A 104 -11.43 -3.88 -3.04
N THR A 105 -11.26 -3.25 -4.21
CA THR A 105 -12.27 -3.10 -5.27
C THR A 105 -11.88 -3.83 -6.56
N LEU A 106 -10.94 -4.79 -6.48
CA LEU A 106 -10.49 -5.68 -7.56
C LEU A 106 -9.91 -4.98 -8.79
N ARG A 107 -9.41 -3.74 -8.67
CA ARG A 107 -8.65 -3.11 -9.74
C ARG A 107 -7.33 -3.85 -9.97
N GLY A 108 -6.77 -3.73 -11.15
CA GLY A 108 -5.55 -4.46 -11.51
C GLY A 108 -5.81 -5.91 -11.89
N GLN A 109 -4.87 -6.79 -11.62
CA GLN A 109 -4.89 -8.18 -12.08
C GLN A 109 -4.80 -9.20 -10.93
N PRO A 110 -5.63 -9.08 -9.86
CA PRO A 110 -5.51 -9.91 -8.66
C PRO A 110 -5.53 -11.42 -8.93
N ALA A 111 -6.32 -11.90 -9.89
CA ALA A 111 -6.35 -13.32 -10.23
C ALA A 111 -5.04 -13.81 -10.86
N ALA A 112 -4.52 -13.11 -11.88
CA ALA A 112 -3.29 -13.47 -12.56
C ALA A 112 -2.06 -13.41 -11.63
N GLU A 113 -2.02 -12.41 -10.77
CA GLU A 113 -0.98 -12.23 -9.76
C GLU A 113 -1.04 -13.30 -8.66
N THR A 114 -2.25 -13.71 -8.26
CA THR A 114 -2.47 -14.84 -7.33
C THR A 114 -2.05 -16.16 -7.96
N ALA A 115 -2.33 -16.37 -9.25
CA ALA A 115 -1.86 -17.56 -9.97
C ALA A 115 -0.33 -17.65 -10.00
N ALA A 116 0.36 -16.53 -10.20
CA ALA A 116 1.83 -16.47 -10.12
C ALA A 116 2.34 -16.82 -8.71
N ALA A 117 1.66 -16.35 -7.66
CA ALA A 117 2.00 -16.68 -6.27
C ALA A 117 1.81 -18.17 -5.98
N LEU A 118 0.68 -18.76 -6.38
CA LEU A 118 0.42 -20.19 -6.26
C LEU A 118 1.49 -21.03 -6.96
N ALA A 119 1.79 -20.70 -8.24
CA ALA A 119 2.79 -21.40 -9.02
C ALA A 119 4.18 -21.33 -8.38
N HIS A 120 4.56 -20.17 -7.86
CA HIS A 120 5.82 -19.99 -7.16
C HIS A 120 5.92 -20.86 -5.90
N LEU A 121 4.90 -20.80 -5.03
CA LEU A 121 4.88 -21.59 -3.79
C LEU A 121 4.84 -23.09 -4.08
N LYS A 122 4.03 -23.52 -5.04
CA LYS A 122 3.95 -24.92 -5.48
C LYS A 122 5.29 -25.47 -5.92
N SER A 123 6.07 -24.70 -6.67
CA SER A 123 7.39 -25.12 -7.16
C SER A 123 8.43 -25.30 -6.04
N ARG A 124 8.20 -24.67 -4.87
CA ARG A 124 9.15 -24.68 -3.73
C ARG A 124 8.74 -25.58 -2.57
N SER A 125 7.46 -25.69 -2.30
CA SER A 125 6.94 -26.29 -1.06
C SER A 125 5.85 -27.34 -1.29
N GLY A 126 5.50 -27.63 -2.56
CA GLY A 126 4.37 -28.50 -2.89
C GLY A 126 3.04 -27.73 -2.85
N PRO A 127 1.89 -28.42 -2.74
CA PRO A 127 0.57 -27.81 -2.81
C PRO A 127 0.43 -26.62 -1.85
N ALA A 128 -0.11 -25.50 -2.34
CA ALA A 128 -0.27 -24.27 -1.58
C ALA A 128 -1.75 -24.00 -1.24
N PHE A 129 -1.98 -23.41 -0.08
CA PHE A 129 -3.29 -22.99 0.39
C PHE A 129 -3.37 -21.47 0.48
N GLY A 130 -4.29 -20.86 -0.29
CA GLY A 130 -4.53 -19.42 -0.30
C GLY A 130 -5.73 -19.04 0.58
N VAL A 131 -5.60 -17.96 1.35
CA VAL A 131 -6.71 -17.35 2.11
C VAL A 131 -7.00 -15.99 1.50
N PHE A 132 -8.16 -15.84 0.88
CA PHE A 132 -8.56 -14.65 0.15
C PHE A 132 -9.66 -13.90 0.90
N ALA A 133 -9.31 -12.81 1.57
CA ALA A 133 -10.22 -11.94 2.31
C ALA A 133 -9.96 -10.46 1.96
N PRO A 134 -10.61 -9.92 0.91
CA PRO A 134 -10.38 -8.56 0.44
C PRO A 134 -11.08 -7.49 1.27
N ALA A 135 -11.94 -7.85 2.21
CA ALA A 135 -12.70 -6.92 3.04
C ALA A 135 -11.77 -5.95 3.80
N PHE A 136 -12.26 -4.72 3.96
CA PHE A 136 -11.68 -3.69 4.81
C PHE A 136 -12.83 -2.91 5.45
N PRO A 137 -13.44 -3.44 6.52
CA PRO A 137 -14.66 -2.90 7.12
C PRO A 137 -14.53 -1.45 7.58
N ALA A 138 -13.39 -1.07 8.16
CA ALA A 138 -13.10 0.32 8.57
C ALA A 138 -13.24 1.34 7.43
N THR A 139 -13.15 0.89 6.16
CA THR A 139 -13.33 1.73 4.97
C THR A 139 -14.65 1.44 4.24
N GLY A 140 -15.56 0.67 4.86
CA GLY A 140 -16.86 0.32 4.32
C GLY A 140 -16.81 -0.73 3.18
N ARG A 141 -15.74 -1.55 3.10
CA ARG A 141 -15.64 -2.67 2.15
C ARG A 141 -15.83 -3.97 2.89
N THR A 142 -16.85 -4.73 2.50
CA THR A 142 -17.21 -6.02 3.09
C THR A 142 -17.34 -7.09 2.03
N THR A 143 -17.37 -8.36 2.43
CA THR A 143 -17.59 -9.49 1.52
C THR A 143 -18.70 -10.37 2.09
N ILE A 144 -19.73 -10.62 1.29
CA ILE A 144 -20.87 -11.46 1.65
C ILE A 144 -21.19 -12.40 0.47
N ASP A 145 -21.36 -13.69 0.74
CA ASP A 145 -21.59 -14.74 -0.26
C ASP A 145 -20.52 -14.76 -1.38
N GLY A 146 -19.28 -14.39 -1.03
CA GLY A 146 -18.17 -14.29 -1.97
C GLY A 146 -18.21 -13.05 -2.86
N ARG A 147 -19.06 -12.06 -2.59
CA ARG A 147 -19.20 -10.82 -3.37
C ARG A 147 -18.75 -9.60 -2.55
N ILE A 148 -18.04 -8.70 -3.20
CA ILE A 148 -17.60 -7.46 -2.55
C ILE A 148 -18.73 -6.43 -2.54
N LEU A 149 -18.91 -5.79 -1.39
CA LEU A 149 -19.79 -4.64 -1.21
C LEU A 149 -18.99 -3.41 -0.79
N VAL A 150 -19.45 -2.25 -1.26
CA VAL A 150 -18.91 -0.93 -0.87
C VAL A 150 -20.04 -0.15 -0.20
N LYS A 151 -19.87 0.15 1.09
CA LYS A 151 -20.91 0.82 1.91
C LYS A 151 -22.27 0.11 1.83
N GLY A 152 -22.25 -1.23 1.87
CA GLY A 152 -23.44 -2.08 1.84
C GLY A 152 -24.09 -2.27 0.45
N ARG A 153 -23.49 -1.75 -0.62
CA ARG A 153 -23.97 -1.91 -2.00
C ARG A 153 -23.00 -2.78 -2.81
N PRO A 154 -23.48 -3.54 -3.79
CA PRO A 154 -22.63 -4.30 -4.70
C PRO A 154 -21.50 -3.43 -5.29
N LEU A 155 -20.29 -3.97 -5.39
CA LEU A 155 -19.15 -3.24 -5.95
C LEU A 155 -19.43 -2.74 -7.36
N GLU A 156 -20.18 -3.48 -8.15
CA GLU A 156 -20.55 -3.15 -9.53
C GLU A 156 -21.37 -1.84 -9.64
N GLU A 157 -22.03 -1.42 -8.56
CA GLU A 157 -22.74 -0.15 -8.48
C GLU A 157 -21.85 1.03 -8.06
N ALA A 158 -20.65 0.76 -7.56
CA ALA A 158 -19.75 1.80 -7.08
C ALA A 158 -19.11 2.59 -8.24
N GLU A 159 -18.86 3.89 -8.00
CA GLU A 159 -18.18 4.77 -8.97
C GLU A 159 -16.82 4.22 -9.40
N VAL A 160 -16.06 3.65 -8.46
CA VAL A 160 -14.74 3.08 -8.77
C VAL A 160 -14.82 1.94 -9.77
N TRP A 161 -15.83 1.07 -9.69
CA TRP A 161 -16.05 -0.01 -10.64
C TRP A 161 -16.45 0.51 -12.01
N ARG A 162 -17.38 1.45 -12.07
CA ARG A 162 -17.81 2.05 -13.34
C ARG A 162 -16.67 2.73 -14.10
N ARG A 163 -15.70 3.25 -13.36
CA ARG A 163 -14.55 3.96 -13.93
C ARG A 163 -13.40 3.03 -14.33
N ASP A 164 -13.15 2.00 -13.53
CA ASP A 164 -12.00 1.10 -13.71
C ASP A 164 -12.30 -0.28 -13.12
N HIS A 165 -12.55 -1.26 -14.00
CA HIS A 165 -12.76 -2.65 -13.63
C HIS A 165 -12.11 -3.60 -14.62
N THR A 166 -11.60 -4.72 -14.11
CA THR A 166 -10.94 -5.76 -14.91
C THR A 166 -11.88 -6.94 -15.20
N TYR A 167 -12.80 -7.20 -14.28
CA TYR A 167 -13.65 -8.40 -14.30
C TYR A 167 -15.09 -8.07 -14.64
N SER A 168 -15.83 -9.05 -15.13
CA SER A 168 -17.26 -8.90 -15.49
C SER A 168 -18.18 -8.79 -14.28
N ASN A 169 -17.75 -9.29 -13.12
CA ASN A 169 -18.47 -9.22 -11.85
C ASN A 169 -17.47 -9.25 -10.66
N ALA A 170 -17.97 -8.98 -9.46
CA ALA A 170 -17.17 -8.94 -8.23
C ALA A 170 -17.32 -10.21 -7.35
N ASP A 171 -17.68 -11.35 -7.94
CA ASP A 171 -17.66 -12.64 -7.26
C ASP A 171 -16.22 -13.16 -7.19
N LEU A 172 -15.73 -13.40 -5.98
CA LEU A 172 -14.32 -13.76 -5.76
C LEU A 172 -13.92 -15.09 -6.39
N VAL A 173 -14.84 -16.06 -6.44
CA VAL A 173 -14.57 -17.36 -7.04
C VAL A 173 -14.56 -17.26 -8.57
N ASP A 174 -15.48 -16.49 -9.16
CA ASP A 174 -15.47 -16.21 -10.59
C ASP A 174 -14.19 -15.46 -11.00
N VAL A 175 -13.76 -14.48 -10.19
CA VAL A 175 -12.49 -13.75 -10.41
C VAL A 175 -11.31 -14.71 -10.41
N LEU A 176 -11.19 -15.61 -9.42
CA LEU A 176 -10.13 -16.61 -9.35
C LEU A 176 -10.15 -17.56 -10.54
N ALA A 177 -11.35 -17.97 -10.97
CA ALA A 177 -11.53 -18.88 -12.11
C ALA A 177 -11.02 -18.31 -13.44
N THR A 178 -10.97 -16.97 -13.61
CA THR A 178 -10.39 -16.31 -14.81
C THR A 178 -8.91 -16.65 -15.02
N ALA A 179 -8.20 -17.00 -13.93
CA ALA A 179 -6.79 -17.43 -13.97
C ALA A 179 -6.61 -18.95 -13.71
N GLY A 180 -7.69 -19.74 -13.82
CA GLY A 180 -7.66 -21.18 -13.61
C GLY A 180 -7.45 -21.61 -12.15
N ILE A 181 -7.68 -20.71 -11.18
CA ILE A 181 -7.53 -21.00 -9.76
C ILE A 181 -8.83 -21.61 -9.23
N ARG A 182 -8.70 -22.74 -8.53
CA ARG A 182 -9.82 -23.32 -7.78
C ARG A 182 -10.11 -22.47 -6.53
N GLY A 183 -11.26 -21.81 -6.51
CA GLY A 183 -11.78 -21.05 -5.36
C GLY A 183 -12.88 -21.81 -4.62
N GLU A 184 -12.91 -21.68 -3.29
CA GLU A 184 -13.97 -22.22 -2.42
C GLU A 184 -14.52 -21.10 -1.53
N LYS A 185 -15.86 -20.89 -1.55
CA LYS A 185 -16.48 -19.86 -0.71
C LYS A 185 -16.55 -20.29 0.75
N VAL A 186 -16.02 -19.47 1.65
CA VAL A 186 -16.15 -19.62 3.10
C VAL A 186 -17.08 -18.52 3.61
N LYS A 187 -18.36 -18.85 3.71
CA LYS A 187 -19.44 -17.90 4.06
C LYS A 187 -19.36 -17.45 5.52
N LEU A 188 -19.97 -16.30 5.83
CA LEU A 188 -20.02 -15.73 7.19
C LEU A 188 -20.46 -16.74 8.26
N ALA A 189 -21.42 -17.61 7.95
CA ALA A 189 -21.86 -18.64 8.86
C ALA A 189 -20.72 -19.61 9.26
N ALA A 190 -19.85 -19.98 8.31
CA ALA A 190 -18.69 -20.80 8.57
C ALA A 190 -17.58 -20.01 9.30
N VAL A 191 -17.38 -18.73 8.93
CA VAL A 191 -16.41 -17.85 9.62
C VAL A 191 -16.77 -17.70 11.10
N ARG A 192 -18.04 -17.54 11.44
CA ARG A 192 -18.54 -17.30 12.80
C ARG A 192 -18.92 -18.59 13.55
N GLY A 193 -18.95 -19.75 12.88
CA GLY A 193 -19.53 -20.99 13.37
C GLY A 193 -18.63 -21.84 14.29
N GLY A 194 -17.38 -21.44 14.56
CA GLY A 194 -16.47 -22.16 15.45
C GLY A 194 -15.64 -23.27 14.78
N ASP A 195 -16.02 -23.77 13.60
CA ASP A 195 -15.33 -24.86 12.89
C ASP A 195 -14.38 -24.37 11.77
N LEU A 196 -14.07 -23.07 11.74
CA LEU A 196 -13.30 -22.44 10.67
C LEU A 196 -11.90 -23.06 10.53
N LYS A 197 -11.25 -23.37 11.65
CA LYS A 197 -9.92 -24.01 11.66
C LYS A 197 -9.95 -25.39 11.00
N ALA A 198 -10.98 -26.21 11.29
CA ALA A 198 -11.17 -27.51 10.64
C ALA A 198 -11.48 -27.36 9.15
N THR A 199 -12.27 -26.35 8.78
CA THR A 199 -12.57 -26.02 7.38
C THR A 199 -11.29 -25.69 6.61
N PHE A 200 -10.42 -24.84 7.14
CA PHE A 200 -9.15 -24.49 6.50
C PHE A 200 -8.18 -25.69 6.45
N ALA A 201 -8.09 -26.51 7.50
CA ALA A 201 -7.27 -27.71 7.49
C ALA A 201 -7.72 -28.71 6.39
N ARG A 202 -9.03 -28.89 6.22
CA ARG A 202 -9.60 -29.71 5.13
C ARG A 202 -9.23 -29.17 3.77
N LEU A 203 -9.47 -27.86 3.52
CA LEU A 203 -9.17 -27.21 2.24
C LEU A 203 -7.67 -27.28 1.92
N ALA A 204 -6.82 -27.00 2.90
CA ALA A 204 -5.36 -27.10 2.74
C ALA A 204 -4.89 -28.51 2.39
N GLY A 205 -5.60 -29.55 2.89
CA GLY A 205 -5.35 -30.95 2.54
C GLY A 205 -5.79 -31.35 1.14
N GLU A 206 -6.67 -30.59 0.49
CA GLU A 206 -7.16 -30.88 -0.86
C GLU A 206 -6.22 -30.42 -1.99
N GLY A 207 -5.15 -29.73 -1.65
CA GLY A 207 -4.16 -29.24 -2.62
C GLY A 207 -4.33 -27.77 -2.99
N ASP A 208 -3.94 -27.40 -4.21
CA ASP A 208 -3.93 -26.01 -4.66
C ASP A 208 -5.36 -25.43 -4.70
N VAL A 209 -5.76 -24.75 -3.63
CA VAL A 209 -7.09 -24.14 -3.47
C VAL A 209 -6.97 -22.79 -2.77
N VAL A 210 -7.88 -21.87 -3.10
CA VAL A 210 -8.01 -20.57 -2.46
C VAL A 210 -9.36 -20.47 -1.77
N ALA A 211 -9.35 -20.29 -0.45
CA ALA A 211 -10.54 -20.04 0.35
C ALA A 211 -10.95 -18.57 0.23
N ALA A 212 -12.04 -18.28 -0.48
CA ALA A 212 -12.63 -16.95 -0.62
C ALA A 212 -13.55 -16.70 0.58
N CYS A 213 -13.09 -15.89 1.54
CA CYS A 213 -13.71 -15.73 2.85
C CYS A 213 -14.60 -14.48 2.90
N ASP A 214 -15.81 -14.64 3.40
CA ASP A 214 -16.68 -13.53 3.76
C ASP A 214 -16.18 -12.83 5.04
N ALA A 215 -16.30 -11.51 5.07
CA ALA A 215 -16.06 -10.69 6.26
C ALA A 215 -16.84 -9.38 6.18
N GLU A 216 -17.59 -9.05 7.22
CA GLU A 216 -18.31 -7.78 7.40
C GLU A 216 -17.66 -6.88 8.46
N THR A 217 -16.95 -7.48 9.40
CA THR A 217 -16.38 -6.81 10.56
C THR A 217 -14.89 -7.11 10.70
N GLU A 218 -14.16 -6.27 11.44
CA GLU A 218 -12.77 -6.53 11.82
C GLU A 218 -12.65 -7.83 12.64
N HIS A 219 -13.70 -8.19 13.40
CA HIS A 219 -13.73 -9.45 14.14
C HIS A 219 -13.78 -10.67 13.20
N ASP A 220 -14.54 -10.60 12.10
CA ASP A 220 -14.56 -11.69 11.11
C ASP A 220 -13.16 -11.90 10.49
N LEU A 221 -12.46 -10.81 10.15
CA LEU A 221 -11.09 -10.86 9.65
C LEU A 221 -10.12 -11.45 10.70
N HIS A 222 -10.31 -11.13 11.97
CA HIS A 222 -9.52 -11.70 13.07
C HIS A 222 -9.73 -13.22 13.18
N LEU A 223 -10.98 -13.70 13.13
CA LEU A 223 -11.30 -15.14 13.12
C LEU A 223 -10.63 -15.86 11.93
N ILE A 224 -10.70 -15.24 10.74
CA ILE A 224 -10.05 -15.78 9.53
C ILE A 224 -8.54 -15.86 9.73
N ALA A 225 -7.91 -14.80 10.21
CA ALA A 225 -6.47 -14.74 10.44
C ALA A 225 -6.02 -15.80 11.46
N GLU A 226 -6.70 -15.89 12.61
CA GLU A 226 -6.39 -16.83 13.67
C GLU A 226 -6.53 -18.31 13.23
N ALA A 227 -7.59 -18.62 12.48
CA ALA A 227 -7.83 -19.98 12.00
C ALA A 227 -6.88 -20.40 10.89
N SER A 228 -6.36 -19.47 10.09
CA SER A 228 -5.61 -19.76 8.87
C SER A 228 -4.10 -19.67 9.01
N LEU A 229 -3.57 -18.89 9.96
CA LEU A 229 -2.12 -18.59 10.05
C LEU A 229 -1.22 -19.83 10.07
N HIS A 230 -1.73 -20.94 10.62
CA HIS A 230 -1.03 -22.22 10.72
C HIS A 230 -1.79 -23.38 10.06
N ALA A 231 -2.69 -23.10 9.12
CA ALA A 231 -3.49 -24.14 8.47
C ALA A 231 -2.62 -25.11 7.62
N SER A 232 -1.53 -24.62 7.04
CA SER A 232 -0.56 -25.39 6.26
C SER A 232 0.80 -24.68 6.26
N PRO A 233 1.92 -25.40 6.10
CA PRO A 233 3.25 -24.79 5.92
C PRO A 233 3.36 -23.89 4.68
N ALA A 234 2.52 -24.14 3.65
CA ALA A 234 2.46 -23.37 2.43
C ALA A 234 1.21 -22.46 2.37
N THR A 235 0.70 -22.04 3.54
CA THR A 235 -0.39 -21.05 3.60
C THR A 235 0.13 -19.67 3.20
N PHE A 236 -0.60 -18.98 2.30
CA PHE A 236 -0.35 -17.60 1.95
C PHE A 236 -1.66 -16.80 1.94
N PHE A 237 -1.53 -15.49 2.00
CA PHE A 237 -2.67 -14.59 2.18
C PHE A 237 -2.88 -13.73 0.95
N ILE A 238 -4.14 -13.50 0.57
CA ILE A 238 -4.56 -12.62 -0.51
C ILE A 238 -5.60 -11.68 0.08
N GLY A 239 -5.35 -10.37 0.05
CA GLY A 239 -6.31 -9.44 0.64
C GLY A 239 -5.91 -7.98 0.58
N SER A 240 -6.73 -7.18 1.24
CA SER A 240 -6.48 -5.75 1.48
C SER A 240 -5.79 -5.53 2.83
N ALA A 241 -5.62 -4.27 3.22
CA ALA A 241 -5.06 -3.92 4.52
C ALA A 241 -5.89 -4.45 5.71
N GLY A 242 -7.20 -4.64 5.55
CA GLY A 242 -8.04 -5.24 6.61
C GLY A 242 -7.51 -6.59 7.08
N LEU A 243 -7.22 -7.51 6.14
CA LEU A 243 -6.61 -8.80 6.48
C LEU A 243 -5.20 -8.65 7.06
N ALA A 244 -4.39 -7.70 6.53
CA ALA A 244 -3.06 -7.45 7.05
C ALA A 244 -3.09 -6.96 8.51
N HIS A 245 -4.03 -6.08 8.86
CA HIS A 245 -4.26 -5.64 10.25
C HIS A 245 -4.68 -6.79 11.16
N ALA A 246 -5.55 -7.69 10.70
CA ALA A 246 -5.97 -8.86 11.45
C ALA A 246 -4.79 -9.80 11.72
N LEU A 247 -3.97 -10.11 10.71
CA LEU A 247 -2.77 -10.95 10.86
C LEU A 247 -1.72 -10.31 11.78
N ALA A 248 -1.46 -9.01 11.62
CA ALA A 248 -0.56 -8.28 12.51
C ALA A 248 -1.08 -8.26 13.96
N GLY A 249 -2.40 -8.27 14.15
CA GLY A 249 -3.05 -8.36 15.45
C GLY A 249 -2.75 -9.63 16.24
N LEU A 250 -2.37 -10.72 15.55
CA LEU A 250 -1.99 -12.00 16.17
C LEU A 250 -0.53 -12.04 16.65
N GLU A 251 0.30 -11.12 16.16
CA GLU A 251 1.69 -11.05 16.58
C GLU A 251 1.83 -10.40 17.96
N VAL A 252 2.85 -10.83 18.70
CA VAL A 252 3.22 -10.18 19.97
C VAL A 252 3.62 -8.73 19.68
N SER A 253 2.98 -7.79 20.36
CA SER A 253 3.33 -6.39 20.25
C SER A 253 4.68 -6.13 20.88
N HIS A 254 5.58 -5.49 20.16
CA HIS A 254 6.87 -5.03 20.66
C HIS A 254 6.80 -3.54 20.95
N ALA A 255 7.65 -3.06 21.86
CA ALA A 255 7.78 -1.63 22.06
C ALA A 255 8.22 -0.96 20.74
N VAL A 256 7.46 0.04 20.30
CA VAL A 256 7.82 0.81 19.11
C VAL A 256 8.94 1.77 19.50
N GLU A 257 10.13 1.53 18.96
CA GLU A 257 11.23 2.52 19.12
C GLU A 257 10.89 3.76 18.31
N PRO A 258 10.91 4.96 18.93
CA PRO A 258 10.64 6.20 18.24
C PRO A 258 11.64 6.43 17.12
N LEU A 259 11.15 6.50 15.88
CA LEU A 259 11.98 6.92 14.75
C LEU A 259 12.28 8.40 14.90
N ARG A 260 13.56 8.76 15.07
CA ARG A 260 14.03 10.14 15.20
C ARG A 260 14.69 10.59 13.91
N ILE A 261 14.48 11.85 13.55
CA ILE A 261 15.04 12.49 12.36
C ILE A 261 15.53 13.90 12.72
N PRO A 262 16.43 14.49 11.95
CA PRO A 262 16.74 15.91 12.07
C PRO A 262 15.47 16.76 11.86
N THR A 263 15.33 17.84 12.63
CA THR A 263 14.27 18.83 12.38
C THR A 263 14.55 19.59 11.09
N SER A 264 13.49 20.02 10.40
CA SER A 264 13.60 20.80 9.18
C SER A 264 12.80 22.09 9.25
N ALA A 265 13.43 23.20 8.84
CA ALA A 265 12.76 24.48 8.66
C ALA A 265 12.05 24.58 7.30
N SER A 266 12.40 23.74 6.31
CA SER A 266 11.76 23.71 5.00
C SER A 266 10.30 23.25 5.09
N GLY A 267 9.45 23.70 4.15
CA GLY A 267 8.03 23.42 4.13
C GLY A 267 7.67 21.97 3.77
N THR A 268 6.37 21.67 3.81
CA THR A 268 5.80 20.39 3.38
C THR A 268 5.29 20.50 1.94
N LEU A 269 5.74 19.61 1.06
CA LEU A 269 5.18 19.45 -0.27
C LEU A 269 4.02 18.43 -0.23
N ILE A 270 2.83 18.87 -0.60
CA ILE A 270 1.62 18.03 -0.69
C ILE A 270 1.21 17.94 -2.15
N VAL A 271 1.13 16.74 -2.71
CA VAL A 271 0.78 16.51 -4.11
C VAL A 271 -0.52 15.72 -4.22
N VAL A 272 -1.48 16.28 -4.97
CA VAL A 272 -2.77 15.64 -5.27
C VAL A 272 -2.79 15.24 -6.73
N GLY A 273 -2.38 13.99 -7.00
CA GLY A 273 -2.45 13.38 -8.33
C GLY A 273 -3.68 12.49 -8.53
N SER A 274 -4.46 12.26 -7.48
CA SER A 274 -5.65 11.41 -7.54
C SER A 274 -6.86 12.15 -8.10
N LEU A 275 -7.53 11.55 -9.08
CA LEU A 275 -8.78 12.03 -9.66
C LEU A 275 -10.02 11.69 -8.82
N ALA A 276 -9.86 10.97 -7.69
CA ALA A 276 -10.96 10.64 -6.80
C ALA A 276 -11.59 11.91 -6.18
N GLY A 277 -12.91 12.02 -6.22
CA GLY A 277 -13.63 13.17 -5.69
C GLY A 277 -13.28 13.49 -4.24
N ALA A 278 -13.09 12.47 -3.39
CA ALA A 278 -12.65 12.64 -2.01
C ALA A 278 -11.30 13.38 -1.89
N SER A 279 -10.31 13.06 -2.74
CA SER A 279 -9.01 13.75 -2.71
C SER A 279 -9.10 15.20 -3.17
N ARG A 280 -9.91 15.49 -4.19
CA ARG A 280 -10.16 16.86 -4.67
C ARG A 280 -10.90 17.70 -3.62
N THR A 281 -11.92 17.13 -2.97
CA THR A 281 -12.63 17.82 -1.88
C THR A 281 -11.69 18.12 -0.71
N ALA A 282 -10.83 17.17 -0.35
CA ALA A 282 -9.83 17.36 0.70
C ALA A 282 -8.81 18.46 0.32
N ALA A 283 -8.41 18.56 -0.95
CA ALA A 283 -7.52 19.63 -1.42
C ALA A 283 -8.16 21.01 -1.24
N ARG A 284 -9.42 21.18 -1.64
CA ARG A 284 -10.17 22.43 -1.43
C ARG A 284 -10.31 22.79 0.06
N ARG A 285 -10.55 21.79 0.90
CA ARG A 285 -10.63 22.01 2.37
C ARG A 285 -9.29 22.45 2.94
N LEU A 286 -8.19 21.83 2.51
CA LEU A 286 -6.86 22.21 2.95
C LEU A 286 -6.51 23.64 2.48
N GLU A 287 -6.75 23.96 1.22
CA GLU A 287 -6.57 25.31 0.66
C GLU A 287 -7.33 26.36 1.48
N ALA A 288 -8.60 26.10 1.81
CA ALA A 288 -9.47 26.99 2.58
C ALA A 288 -8.95 27.29 4.01
N THR A 289 -8.02 26.47 4.56
CA THR A 289 -7.38 26.77 5.85
C THR A 289 -6.40 27.94 5.79
N GLY A 290 -5.93 28.32 4.60
CA GLY A 290 -4.88 29.34 4.41
C GLY A 290 -3.47 28.91 4.88
N THR A 291 -3.31 27.65 5.27
CA THR A 291 -2.01 27.13 5.79
C THR A 291 -1.07 26.67 4.69
N VAL A 292 -1.53 26.50 3.46
CA VAL A 292 -0.78 26.10 2.28
C VAL A 292 -0.94 27.13 1.16
N VAL A 293 0.03 27.23 0.25
CA VAL A 293 -0.15 27.89 -1.04
C VAL A 293 -0.52 26.83 -2.07
N HIS A 294 -1.61 27.05 -2.79
CA HIS A 294 -2.10 26.14 -3.83
C HIS A 294 -1.47 26.47 -5.20
N PHE A 295 -0.93 25.46 -5.84
CA PHE A 295 -0.33 25.48 -7.18
C PHE A 295 -1.14 24.56 -8.10
N PRO A 296 -2.20 25.06 -8.74
CA PRO A 296 -2.96 24.29 -9.72
C PRO A 296 -2.16 24.13 -11.01
N VAL A 297 -2.08 22.91 -11.54
CA VAL A 297 -1.27 22.60 -12.73
C VAL A 297 -2.14 21.99 -13.82
N ALA A 298 -2.18 22.62 -14.99
CA ALA A 298 -2.91 22.10 -16.14
C ALA A 298 -2.17 20.88 -16.76
N PRO A 299 -2.90 19.88 -17.30
CA PRO A 299 -2.32 18.75 -18.02
C PRO A 299 -1.34 19.15 -19.12
N GLU A 300 -1.68 20.17 -19.92
CA GLU A 300 -0.82 20.68 -21.01
C GLU A 300 0.54 21.14 -20.48
N THR A 301 0.58 21.80 -19.32
CA THR A 301 1.84 22.23 -18.71
C THR A 301 2.74 21.04 -18.42
N LEU A 302 2.18 19.94 -17.91
CA LEU A 302 2.94 18.75 -17.59
C LEU A 302 3.42 18.00 -18.84
N LEU A 303 2.62 17.98 -19.90
CA LEU A 303 2.91 17.20 -21.09
C LEU A 303 3.80 17.96 -22.09
N ASN A 304 3.56 19.26 -22.29
CA ASN A 304 4.06 19.98 -23.47
C ASN A 304 4.79 21.31 -23.17
N ASP A 305 4.68 21.87 -21.94
CA ASP A 305 5.24 23.19 -21.62
C ASP A 305 6.43 23.09 -20.64
N GLY A 306 7.64 23.07 -21.19
CA GLY A 306 8.87 23.05 -20.40
C GLY A 306 9.10 24.33 -19.59
N ALA A 307 8.70 25.50 -20.10
CA ALA A 307 8.83 26.79 -19.40
C ALA A 307 7.86 26.85 -18.21
N GLY A 308 6.61 26.42 -18.40
CA GLY A 308 5.61 26.34 -17.33
C GLY A 308 6.03 25.36 -16.23
N ARG A 309 6.62 24.21 -16.57
CA ARG A 309 7.18 23.28 -15.58
C ARG A 309 8.32 23.91 -14.77
N ALA A 310 9.21 24.66 -15.43
CA ALA A 310 10.31 25.33 -14.74
C ALA A 310 9.83 26.45 -13.81
N ALA A 311 8.82 27.23 -14.24
CA ALA A 311 8.19 28.26 -13.40
C ALA A 311 7.53 27.63 -12.15
N LEU A 312 6.72 26.58 -12.33
CA LEU A 312 6.12 25.82 -11.24
C LEU A 312 7.17 25.36 -10.22
N ALA A 313 8.27 24.78 -10.71
CA ALA A 313 9.35 24.30 -9.84
C ALA A 313 10.00 25.43 -9.03
N ALA A 314 10.23 26.59 -9.66
CA ALA A 314 10.81 27.76 -9.00
C ALA A 314 9.90 28.29 -7.88
N ASP A 315 8.62 28.46 -8.17
CA ASP A 315 7.63 28.99 -7.22
C ASP A 315 7.44 28.04 -6.02
N VAL A 316 7.33 26.74 -6.29
CA VAL A 316 7.21 25.70 -5.25
C VAL A 316 8.48 25.65 -4.40
N MET A 317 9.66 25.70 -5.03
CA MET A 317 10.97 25.69 -4.32
C MET A 317 11.11 26.89 -3.40
N GLU A 318 10.79 28.10 -3.88
CA GLU A 318 10.83 29.33 -3.08
C GLU A 318 9.92 29.20 -1.84
N ARG A 319 8.68 28.71 -2.06
CA ARG A 319 7.72 28.52 -0.98
C ARG A 319 8.21 27.57 0.09
N LEU A 320 8.74 26.40 -0.31
CA LEU A 320 9.23 25.39 0.62
C LEU A 320 10.49 25.84 1.34
N ALA A 321 11.45 26.47 0.66
CA ALA A 321 12.68 26.99 1.25
C ALA A 321 12.39 28.09 2.29
N GLY A 322 11.34 28.88 2.08
CA GLY A 322 10.84 29.86 3.05
C GLY A 322 10.07 29.25 4.24
N GLY A 323 10.01 27.93 4.35
CA GLY A 323 9.33 27.21 5.44
C GLY A 323 7.81 27.05 5.28
N GLY A 324 7.25 27.58 4.20
CA GLY A 324 5.82 27.49 3.90
C GLY A 324 5.43 26.19 3.20
N ASP A 325 4.23 25.68 3.47
CA ASP A 325 3.74 24.46 2.83
C ASP A 325 3.15 24.75 1.45
N ALA A 326 3.33 23.82 0.50
CA ALA A 326 2.85 23.90 -0.89
C ALA A 326 1.89 22.74 -1.19
N LEU A 327 0.75 23.06 -1.81
CA LEU A 327 -0.21 22.09 -2.33
C LEU A 327 -0.17 22.13 -3.86
N VAL A 328 0.34 21.09 -4.49
CA VAL A 328 0.36 20.96 -5.96
C VAL A 328 -0.75 20.01 -6.39
N GLU A 329 -1.63 20.47 -7.27
CA GLU A 329 -2.78 19.67 -7.73
C GLU A 329 -2.84 19.65 -9.25
N ILE A 330 -2.96 18.45 -9.86
CA ILE A 330 -3.24 18.32 -11.29
C ILE A 330 -4.71 18.69 -11.53
N MET A 331 -4.94 19.76 -12.26
CA MET A 331 -6.28 20.18 -12.64
C MET A 331 -6.76 19.33 -13.80
N MET A 332 -7.92 18.74 -13.66
CA MET A 332 -8.53 17.92 -14.71
C MET A 332 -9.95 18.40 -14.97
N ASP A 333 -10.37 18.25 -16.22
CA ASP A 333 -11.73 18.51 -16.65
C ASP A 333 -12.73 17.52 -16.02
N ASP A 334 -14.02 17.75 -16.21
CA ASP A 334 -15.09 16.89 -15.69
C ASP A 334 -15.08 15.48 -16.29
N HIS A 335 -14.48 15.32 -17.49
CA HIS A 335 -14.33 14.05 -18.21
C HIS A 335 -12.86 13.79 -18.57
N PRO A 336 -12.00 13.47 -17.56
CA PRO A 336 -10.58 13.29 -17.77
C PRO A 336 -10.28 12.04 -18.61
N ASP A 337 -9.32 12.18 -19.53
CA ASP A 337 -8.74 11.02 -20.21
C ASP A 337 -7.83 10.26 -19.25
N MET A 338 -8.34 9.15 -18.73
CA MET A 338 -7.64 8.29 -17.76
C MET A 338 -6.39 7.64 -18.33
N SER A 339 -6.26 7.51 -19.66
CA SER A 339 -5.08 6.94 -20.32
C SER A 339 -3.83 7.83 -20.17
N LEU A 340 -4.03 9.12 -19.91
CA LEU A 340 -2.94 10.08 -19.68
C LEU A 340 -2.35 10.01 -18.26
N GLY A 341 -2.96 9.27 -17.32
CA GLY A 341 -2.52 9.19 -15.92
C GLY A 341 -1.02 8.98 -15.76
N PRO A 342 -0.42 7.92 -16.36
CA PRO A 342 1.02 7.66 -16.27
C PRO A 342 1.88 8.79 -16.84
N GLN A 343 1.45 9.42 -17.94
CA GLN A 343 2.20 10.51 -18.57
C GLN A 343 2.15 11.79 -17.72
N LEU A 344 0.99 12.08 -17.11
CA LEU A 344 0.82 13.22 -16.20
C LEU A 344 1.62 13.02 -14.92
N ALA A 345 1.60 11.82 -14.32
CA ALA A 345 2.40 11.49 -13.16
C ALA A 345 3.90 11.66 -13.44
N LYS A 346 4.36 11.20 -14.61
CA LYS A 346 5.73 11.37 -15.06
C LYS A 346 6.07 12.85 -15.29
N GLY A 347 5.22 13.59 -16.00
CA GLY A 347 5.41 15.02 -16.27
C GLY A 347 5.49 15.85 -15.00
N LEU A 348 4.66 15.53 -14.00
CA LEU A 348 4.71 16.17 -12.69
C LEU A 348 5.98 15.83 -11.93
N ALA A 349 6.42 14.56 -11.98
CA ALA A 349 7.66 14.14 -11.36
C ALA A 349 8.88 14.81 -12.00
N ASP A 350 8.90 14.94 -13.34
CA ASP A 350 9.93 15.68 -14.09
C ASP A 350 9.93 17.16 -13.72
N ALA A 351 8.75 17.79 -13.59
CA ALA A 351 8.62 19.20 -13.20
C ALA A 351 9.14 19.46 -11.78
N LEU A 352 8.86 18.58 -10.83
CA LEU A 352 9.20 18.78 -9.42
C LEU A 352 10.57 18.19 -9.00
N GLU A 353 11.33 17.59 -9.91
CA GLU A 353 12.64 16.98 -9.57
C GLU A 353 13.58 17.97 -8.88
N ALA A 354 13.67 19.19 -9.41
CA ALA A 354 14.53 20.25 -8.87
C ALA A 354 14.12 20.73 -7.48
N VAL A 355 12.88 20.48 -7.06
CA VAL A 355 12.33 20.90 -5.75
C VAL A 355 12.83 20.02 -4.60
N ALA A 356 13.29 18.80 -4.88
CA ALA A 356 13.65 17.81 -3.88
C ALA A 356 14.54 18.34 -2.72
N PRO A 357 15.58 19.18 -2.94
CA PRO A 357 16.41 19.69 -1.84
C PRO A 357 15.69 20.63 -0.87
N ALA A 358 14.57 21.23 -1.29
CA ALA A 358 13.80 22.18 -0.48
C ALA A 358 12.64 21.49 0.29
N ILE A 359 12.45 20.20 0.12
CA ILE A 359 11.35 19.45 0.76
C ILE A 359 11.72 19.15 2.22
N GLY A 360 10.95 19.68 3.17
CA GLY A 360 11.08 19.35 4.60
C GLY A 360 10.23 18.15 5.03
N ALA A 361 9.07 17.93 4.36
CA ALA A 361 8.22 16.76 4.48
C ALA A 361 7.43 16.59 3.18
N PHE A 362 6.94 15.38 2.90
CA PHE A 362 6.28 15.06 1.63
C PHE A 362 4.96 14.33 1.87
N ALA A 363 3.93 14.69 1.09
CA ALA A 363 2.70 13.90 1.00
C ALA A 363 2.28 13.72 -0.45
N ALA A 364 1.77 12.54 -0.79
CA ALA A 364 1.20 12.29 -2.11
C ALA A 364 -0.09 11.46 -2.02
N THR A 365 -1.08 11.84 -2.85
CA THR A 365 -2.30 11.05 -3.04
C THR A 365 -2.26 10.36 -4.39
N GLY A 366 -2.60 9.06 -4.39
CA GLY A 366 -2.52 8.18 -5.56
C GLY A 366 -1.17 7.49 -5.70
N GLY A 367 -1.20 6.16 -5.76
CA GLY A 367 0.01 5.31 -5.76
C GLY A 367 0.94 5.57 -6.92
N GLU A 368 0.40 5.75 -8.13
CA GLU A 368 1.17 6.00 -9.35
C GLU A 368 1.92 7.35 -9.30
N THR A 369 1.23 8.41 -8.88
CA THR A 369 1.85 9.74 -8.70
C THR A 369 2.92 9.72 -7.62
N ALA A 370 2.64 9.07 -6.48
CA ALA A 370 3.59 8.92 -5.40
C ALA A 370 4.85 8.18 -5.86
N ALA A 371 4.70 7.05 -6.56
CA ALA A 371 5.81 6.25 -7.06
C ALA A 371 6.67 7.02 -8.07
N ALA A 372 6.04 7.75 -9.01
CA ALA A 372 6.74 8.56 -10.00
C ALA A 372 7.60 9.65 -9.35
N LEU A 373 7.01 10.42 -8.42
CA LEU A 373 7.70 11.50 -7.69
C LEU A 373 8.84 10.95 -6.84
N LEU A 374 8.60 9.91 -6.05
CA LEU A 374 9.60 9.33 -5.16
C LEU A 374 10.79 8.78 -5.95
N SER A 375 10.54 8.10 -7.05
CA SER A 375 11.62 7.59 -7.94
C SER A 375 12.46 8.76 -8.49
N ARG A 376 11.82 9.86 -8.89
CA ARG A 376 12.50 11.05 -9.41
C ARG A 376 13.32 11.76 -8.33
N PHE A 377 12.84 11.80 -7.10
CA PHE A 377 13.55 12.34 -5.95
C PHE A 377 14.71 11.45 -5.47
N GLY A 378 14.93 10.30 -6.11
CA GLY A 378 15.96 9.34 -5.74
C GLY A 378 15.66 8.59 -4.46
N VAL A 379 14.38 8.42 -4.16
CA VAL A 379 13.89 7.58 -3.06
C VAL A 379 13.72 6.15 -3.60
N ASN A 380 14.18 5.17 -2.86
CA ASN A 380 14.12 3.74 -3.20
C ASN A 380 13.36 2.89 -2.17
N GLY A 381 12.81 3.52 -1.15
CA GLY A 381 11.99 2.86 -0.14
C GLY A 381 11.42 3.84 0.87
N ILE A 382 10.50 3.35 1.69
CA ILE A 382 9.90 4.07 2.82
C ILE A 382 9.99 3.16 4.04
N ARG A 383 10.67 3.60 5.10
CA ARG A 383 10.56 2.99 6.41
C ARG A 383 9.28 3.46 7.06
N LEU A 384 8.38 2.55 7.34
CA LEU A 384 7.08 2.87 7.92
C LEU A 384 7.21 3.09 9.44
N ALA A 385 6.47 4.08 9.96
CA ALA A 385 6.53 4.48 11.36
C ALA A 385 5.16 4.48 12.04
N ASP A 386 4.11 4.99 11.36
CA ASP A 386 2.78 5.15 11.93
C ASP A 386 1.71 5.17 10.82
N GLU A 387 0.45 5.18 11.20
CA GLU A 387 -0.71 5.36 10.35
C GLU A 387 -1.50 6.57 10.85
N ILE A 388 -1.74 7.55 9.99
CA ILE A 388 -2.49 8.77 10.35
C ILE A 388 -3.98 8.45 10.47
N GLU A 389 -4.49 7.68 9.53
CA GLU A 389 -5.85 7.14 9.46
C GLU A 389 -5.87 5.93 8.52
N PRO A 390 -6.87 5.06 8.53
CA PRO A 390 -6.93 3.89 7.65
C PRO A 390 -6.67 4.25 6.18
N GLY A 391 -5.62 3.63 5.60
CA GLY A 391 -5.19 3.90 4.23
C GLY A 391 -4.27 5.11 4.06
N VAL A 392 -3.77 5.70 5.15
CA VAL A 392 -2.81 6.82 5.14
C VAL A 392 -1.59 6.47 5.99
N SER A 393 -0.58 5.89 5.36
CA SER A 393 0.66 5.51 6.03
C SER A 393 1.60 6.71 6.22
N LEU A 394 2.32 6.73 7.35
CA LEU A 394 3.33 7.70 7.71
C LEU A 394 4.69 7.00 7.85
N GLY A 395 5.74 7.57 7.29
CA GLY A 395 7.08 6.98 7.33
C GLY A 395 8.19 7.96 7.03
N LEU A 396 9.39 7.42 6.83
CA LEU A 396 10.59 8.13 6.43
C LEU A 396 11.04 7.62 5.06
N THR A 397 11.27 8.52 4.10
CA THR A 397 11.84 8.16 2.80
C THR A 397 13.28 7.69 2.95
N LEU A 398 13.68 6.70 2.15
CA LEU A 398 15.01 6.12 2.11
C LEU A 398 15.64 6.37 0.73
N GLY A 399 16.89 6.81 0.71
CA GLY A 399 17.61 7.12 -0.53
C GLY A 399 18.25 8.51 -0.50
N ARG A 400 18.24 9.21 -1.65
CA ARG A 400 18.82 10.55 -1.76
C ARG A 400 18.02 11.60 -0.98
N LEU A 401 16.71 11.49 -0.95
CA LEU A 401 15.82 12.29 -0.13
C LEU A 401 15.44 11.50 1.13
N SER A 402 15.66 12.07 2.31
CA SER A 402 15.32 11.44 3.61
C SER A 402 14.47 12.42 4.43
N VAL A 403 13.16 12.37 4.25
CA VAL A 403 12.16 13.26 4.87
C VAL A 403 10.94 12.48 5.36
N PRO A 404 10.17 13.00 6.34
CA PRO A 404 8.86 12.43 6.66
C PRO A 404 7.96 12.38 5.45
N ILE A 405 7.27 11.25 5.27
CA ILE A 405 6.34 11.05 4.16
C ILE A 405 5.01 10.51 4.65
N ALA A 406 3.92 11.01 4.05
CA ALA A 406 2.61 10.38 4.12
C ALA A 406 2.14 9.97 2.72
N THR A 407 1.69 8.72 2.57
CA THR A 407 1.07 8.24 1.33
C THR A 407 -0.38 7.88 1.57
N LYS A 408 -1.26 8.34 0.68
CA LYS A 408 -2.70 8.17 0.76
C LYS A 408 -3.23 7.53 -0.51
N ALA A 409 -3.94 6.41 -0.39
CA ALA A 409 -4.70 5.88 -1.50
C ALA A 409 -5.81 6.87 -1.91
N GLY A 410 -5.95 7.13 -3.22
CA GLY A 410 -6.84 8.17 -3.71
C GLY A 410 -8.30 8.04 -3.27
N ALA A 411 -8.81 6.80 -3.13
CA ALA A 411 -10.19 6.51 -2.77
C ALA A 411 -10.46 6.45 -1.27
N PHE A 412 -9.45 6.60 -0.41
CA PHE A 412 -9.60 6.55 1.05
C PHE A 412 -9.65 7.94 1.68
N GLY A 413 -10.12 7.98 2.93
CA GLY A 413 -10.22 9.19 3.72
C GLY A 413 -11.47 10.03 3.42
N ASP A 414 -11.57 11.14 4.10
CA ASP A 414 -12.65 12.13 4.00
C ASP A 414 -12.15 13.51 3.55
N GLU A 415 -13.01 14.52 3.59
CA GLU A 415 -12.70 15.89 3.20
C GLU A 415 -11.65 16.58 4.10
N HIS A 416 -11.35 16.04 5.30
CA HIS A 416 -10.36 16.57 6.24
C HIS A 416 -9.04 15.81 6.23
N SER A 417 -8.91 14.74 5.46
CA SER A 417 -7.72 13.87 5.43
C SER A 417 -6.43 14.65 5.14
N LEU A 418 -6.43 15.57 4.16
CA LEU A 418 -5.23 16.35 3.83
C LEU A 418 -4.87 17.36 4.92
N ILE A 419 -5.84 17.85 5.70
CA ILE A 419 -5.57 18.71 6.86
C ILE A 419 -4.83 17.89 7.91
N ARG A 420 -5.34 16.70 8.28
CA ARG A 420 -4.68 15.80 9.25
C ARG A 420 -3.28 15.40 8.80
N ILE A 421 -3.10 15.11 7.51
CA ILE A 421 -1.79 14.79 6.93
C ILE A 421 -0.84 15.98 7.05
N SER A 422 -1.25 17.18 6.65
CA SER A 422 -0.44 18.41 6.73
C SER A 422 0.01 18.69 8.17
N GLU A 423 -0.92 18.66 9.13
CA GLU A 423 -0.65 18.88 10.55
C GLU A 423 0.33 17.84 11.12
N ARG A 424 0.11 16.54 10.79
CA ARG A 424 0.97 15.46 11.28
C ARG A 424 2.37 15.57 10.71
N LEU A 425 2.53 15.82 9.42
CA LEU A 425 3.84 16.00 8.78
C LEU A 425 4.57 17.22 9.31
N ARG A 426 3.86 18.35 9.51
CA ARG A 426 4.43 19.54 10.13
C ARG A 426 4.93 19.25 11.55
N ALA A 427 4.14 18.54 12.35
CA ALA A 427 4.54 18.14 13.70
C ALA A 427 5.79 17.27 13.70
N VAL A 428 5.84 16.26 12.80
CA VAL A 428 7.00 15.36 12.71
C VAL A 428 8.26 16.11 12.29
N ARG A 429 8.21 16.94 11.23
CA ARG A 429 9.37 17.65 10.73
C ARG A 429 9.91 18.69 11.70
N THR A 430 9.04 19.33 12.51
CA THR A 430 9.44 20.35 13.47
C THR A 430 9.93 19.78 14.79
N ARG A 431 9.41 18.63 15.23
CA ARG A 431 9.80 17.94 16.46
C ARG A 431 10.96 16.96 16.28
N GLY A 432 11.20 16.51 15.05
CA GLY A 432 12.19 15.47 14.75
C GLY A 432 11.79 14.07 15.26
N SER A 433 10.48 13.82 15.47
CA SER A 433 9.97 12.55 16.00
C SER A 433 8.62 12.19 15.39
N PHE A 434 8.40 10.89 15.17
CA PHE A 434 7.15 10.34 14.68
C PHE A 434 6.12 10.06 15.80
N ILE A 435 6.48 10.29 17.04
CA ILE A 435 5.65 10.15 18.26
C ILE A 435 5.30 11.53 18.81
#